data_f302e8381c8f8a7463f331b5062d6ee3
#
_entry.id   f302e8381c8f8a7463f331b5062d6ee3
#
_cell.length_a   1.000
_cell.length_b   1.000
_cell.length_c   1.000
_cell.angle_alpha   90.00
_cell.angle_beta   90.00
_cell.angle_gamma   90.00
#
_symmetry.space_group_name_H-M   'P 1'
#
loop_
_entity.id
_entity.type
_entity.pdbx_description
1 polymer ?
#
loop_
_entity_poly.entity_id
_entity_poly.type
_entity_poly.pdbx_seq_one_letter_code
_entity_poly.pdbx_strand_id
1 'polypeptide(L)'
;EGLPHDGFELVFDNRRVRVALDELTGGSKVMVYGQTEVSRDLMEAREAAGATTLYEAENVQPHDLESDSPYLTFEHNGETVRLDCDYIAGCDGYHGVSRQAIPQDRIKEFEKVYPFGWLGMLSDTPPVSDELIYASHERGFSLCSMRSATRSRYYLQVPLDEKVEDW
;
A
#
# COMPACT_ATOMS: atom_id res chain seq x y z
N GLU A 1 -3.66 12.94 -10.55
CA GLU A 1 -2.77 11.96 -11.22
C GLU A 1 -3.34 10.54 -11.24
N GLY A 2 -4.35 10.23 -10.42
CA GLY A 2 -5.01 8.93 -10.45
C GLY A 2 -5.77 8.69 -11.75
N LEU A 3 -5.88 7.41 -12.15
CA LEU A 3 -6.60 6.97 -13.33
C LEU A 3 -7.95 6.38 -12.90
N PRO A 4 -9.08 7.05 -13.19
CA PRO A 4 -10.40 6.55 -12.83
C PRO A 4 -10.82 5.41 -13.77
N HIS A 5 -11.37 4.34 -13.19
CA HIS A 5 -11.93 3.21 -13.92
C HIS A 5 -13.41 3.06 -13.61
N ASP A 6 -14.21 2.84 -14.63
CA ASP A 6 -15.65 2.57 -14.52
C ASP A 6 -15.92 1.11 -14.12
N GLY A 7 -14.93 0.24 -14.30
CA GLY A 7 -15.02 -1.17 -13.96
C GLY A 7 -13.66 -1.87 -13.98
N PHE A 8 -13.71 -3.17 -14.07
CA PHE A 8 -12.55 -4.04 -14.27
C PHE A 8 -12.95 -5.32 -15.00
N GLU A 9 -11.98 -6.06 -15.51
CA GLU A 9 -12.22 -7.32 -16.19
C GLU A 9 -11.74 -8.51 -15.37
N LEU A 10 -12.52 -9.59 -15.42
CA LEU A 10 -12.17 -10.91 -14.93
C LEU A 10 -11.95 -11.84 -16.13
N VAL A 11 -10.80 -12.53 -16.15
CA VAL A 11 -10.46 -13.52 -17.16
C VAL A 11 -10.23 -14.87 -16.48
N PHE A 12 -11.03 -15.86 -16.84
CA PHE A 12 -10.94 -17.23 -16.32
C PHE A 12 -11.56 -18.21 -17.32
N ASP A 13 -11.05 -19.42 -17.40
CA ASP A 13 -11.55 -20.49 -18.28
C ASP A 13 -11.80 -20.03 -19.73
N ASN A 14 -10.89 -19.25 -20.29
CA ASN A 14 -11.02 -18.63 -21.63
C ASN A 14 -12.23 -17.70 -21.79
N ARG A 15 -12.84 -17.26 -20.69
CA ARG A 15 -13.91 -16.28 -20.66
C ARG A 15 -13.38 -14.94 -20.18
N ARG A 16 -13.95 -13.88 -20.73
CA ARG A 16 -13.69 -12.50 -20.33
C ARG A 16 -15.00 -11.86 -19.90
N VAL A 17 -15.06 -11.38 -18.67
CA VAL A 17 -16.25 -10.77 -18.07
C VAL A 17 -15.88 -9.41 -17.53
N ARG A 18 -16.49 -8.35 -18.05
CA ARG A 18 -16.35 -7.01 -17.49
C ARG A 18 -17.36 -6.81 -16.36
N VAL A 19 -16.88 -6.32 -15.23
CA VAL A 19 -17.70 -5.87 -14.10
C VAL A 19 -17.82 -4.35 -14.19
N ALA A 20 -19.00 -3.85 -14.60
CA ALA A 20 -19.29 -2.44 -14.71
C ALA A 20 -19.63 -1.87 -13.32
N LEU A 21 -18.62 -1.34 -12.60
CA LEU A 21 -18.80 -0.86 -11.24
C LEU A 21 -19.70 0.37 -11.17
N ASP A 22 -19.56 1.28 -12.11
CA ASP A 22 -20.37 2.49 -12.23
C ASP A 22 -21.86 2.18 -12.36
N GLU A 23 -22.21 1.22 -13.20
CA GLU A 23 -23.60 0.77 -13.39
C GLU A 23 -24.13 0.07 -12.12
N LEU A 24 -23.32 -0.80 -11.51
CA LEU A 24 -23.73 -1.59 -10.33
C LEU A 24 -23.86 -0.74 -9.05
N THR A 25 -23.14 0.36 -8.97
CA THR A 25 -23.06 1.19 -7.75
C THR A 25 -23.74 2.55 -7.87
N GLY A 26 -24.35 2.84 -9.01
CA GLY A 26 -24.99 4.13 -9.26
C GLY A 26 -23.97 5.26 -9.51
N GLY A 27 -22.85 4.95 -10.16
CA GLY A 27 -21.86 5.93 -10.63
C GLY A 27 -20.54 5.97 -9.87
N SER A 28 -20.31 5.05 -8.91
CA SER A 28 -19.00 4.99 -8.23
C SER A 28 -17.93 4.41 -9.13
N LYS A 29 -16.71 4.94 -9.02
CA LYS A 29 -15.53 4.53 -9.81
C LYS A 29 -14.40 4.07 -8.90
N VAL A 30 -13.52 3.24 -9.44
CA VAL A 30 -12.25 2.88 -8.80
C VAL A 30 -11.15 3.81 -9.31
N MET A 31 -10.25 4.23 -8.43
CA MET A 31 -9.11 5.03 -8.80
C MET A 31 -7.84 4.19 -8.71
N VAL A 32 -7.15 4.00 -9.83
CA VAL A 32 -5.80 3.46 -9.83
C VAL A 32 -4.83 4.60 -9.60
N TYR A 33 -4.19 4.60 -8.44
CA TYR A 33 -3.28 5.66 -8.03
C TYR A 33 -1.99 5.05 -7.49
N GLY A 34 -0.86 5.48 -8.02
CA GLY A 34 0.44 4.98 -7.57
C GLY A 34 0.69 5.39 -6.12
N GLN A 35 1.12 4.45 -5.28
CA GLN A 35 1.39 4.73 -3.86
C GLN A 35 2.39 5.87 -3.67
N THR A 36 3.45 5.92 -4.47
CA THR A 36 4.44 7.00 -4.43
C THR A 36 3.81 8.37 -4.73
N GLU A 37 2.90 8.42 -5.71
CA GLU A 37 2.21 9.65 -6.09
C GLU A 37 1.25 10.11 -4.99
N VAL A 38 0.46 9.19 -4.42
CA VAL A 38 -0.43 9.49 -3.27
C VAL A 38 0.38 10.03 -2.09
N SER A 39 1.51 9.38 -1.78
CA SER A 39 2.37 9.81 -0.67
C SER A 39 2.92 11.22 -0.91
N ARG A 40 3.39 11.50 -2.13
CA ARG A 40 3.87 12.83 -2.51
C ARG A 40 2.77 13.88 -2.37
N ASP A 41 1.59 13.64 -2.94
CA ASP A 41 0.48 14.60 -2.90
C ASP A 41 0.04 14.86 -1.46
N LEU A 42 0.05 13.86 -0.58
CA LEU A 42 -0.25 14.02 0.83
C LEU A 42 0.83 14.83 1.59
N MET A 43 2.11 14.60 1.26
CA MET A 43 3.21 15.38 1.83
C MET A 43 3.13 16.84 1.41
N GLU A 44 2.91 17.12 0.13
CA GLU A 44 2.73 18.48 -0.40
C GLU A 44 1.51 19.16 0.23
N ALA A 45 0.38 18.46 0.40
CA ALA A 45 -0.80 18.99 1.05
C ALA A 45 -0.55 19.36 2.54
N ARG A 46 0.23 18.54 3.26
CA ARG A 46 0.63 18.83 4.64
C ARG A 46 1.52 20.06 4.73
N GLU A 47 2.49 20.17 3.84
CA GLU A 47 3.39 21.33 3.77
C GLU A 47 2.60 22.60 3.47
N ALA A 48 1.71 22.56 2.47
CA ALA A 48 0.84 23.69 2.13
C ALA A 48 -0.09 24.13 3.28
N ALA A 49 -0.51 23.17 4.12
CA ALA A 49 -1.30 23.43 5.32
C ALA A 49 -0.47 23.96 6.51
N GLY A 50 0.84 24.06 6.38
CA GLY A 50 1.75 24.45 7.47
C GLY A 50 1.84 23.40 8.60
N ALA A 51 1.49 22.14 8.32
CA ALA A 51 1.56 21.08 9.32
C ALA A 51 3.01 20.63 9.52
N THR A 52 3.44 20.55 10.77
CA THR A 52 4.79 20.07 11.10
C THR A 52 4.97 18.62 10.71
N THR A 53 6.02 18.34 9.95
CA THR A 53 6.46 16.98 9.60
C THR A 53 7.97 16.89 9.85
N LEU A 54 8.38 15.94 10.65
CA LEU A 54 9.79 15.64 10.90
C LEU A 54 10.16 14.41 10.08
N TYR A 55 10.99 14.62 9.07
CA TYR A 55 11.55 13.55 8.25
C TYR A 55 12.81 12.99 8.89
N GLU A 56 13.15 11.74 8.55
CA GLU A 56 14.36 11.10 9.02
C GLU A 56 14.46 11.03 10.57
N ALA A 57 13.31 10.90 11.24
CA ALA A 57 13.28 10.61 12.66
C ALA A 57 13.63 9.15 12.90
N GLU A 58 14.70 8.89 13.66
CA GLU A 58 15.23 7.56 13.96
C GLU A 58 14.93 7.16 15.40
N ASN A 59 14.99 5.85 15.69
CA ASN A 59 14.85 5.29 17.04
C ASN A 59 13.59 5.78 17.79
N VAL A 60 12.47 5.93 17.08
CA VAL A 60 11.21 6.40 17.65
C VAL A 60 10.70 5.42 18.69
N GLN A 61 10.38 5.92 19.88
CA GLN A 61 9.85 5.13 21.00
C GLN A 61 8.64 5.83 21.63
N PRO A 62 7.49 5.17 21.72
CA PRO A 62 6.35 5.66 22.48
C PRO A 62 6.49 5.34 23.97
N HIS A 63 6.08 6.26 24.82
CA HIS A 63 6.13 6.15 26.28
C HIS A 63 4.82 6.56 26.91
N ASP A 64 4.55 6.02 28.11
CA ASP A 64 3.42 6.37 28.97
C ASP A 64 2.05 6.33 28.29
N LEU A 65 1.85 5.34 27.41
CA LEU A 65 0.67 5.21 26.53
C LEU A 65 -0.66 5.04 27.29
N GLU A 66 -0.63 4.61 28.54
CA GLU A 66 -1.82 4.44 29.41
C GLU A 66 -2.04 5.63 30.35
N SER A 67 -1.24 6.69 30.24
CA SER A 67 -1.34 7.91 31.06
C SER A 67 -2.07 9.03 30.33
N ASP A 68 -2.36 10.12 31.05
CA ASP A 68 -2.90 11.35 30.48
C ASP A 68 -1.81 12.23 29.82
N SER A 69 -0.57 11.75 29.75
CA SER A 69 0.58 12.50 29.24
C SER A 69 1.52 11.60 28.45
N PRO A 70 1.04 10.94 27.39
CA PRO A 70 1.90 10.12 26.53
C PRO A 70 2.91 11.00 25.80
N TYR A 71 4.08 10.43 25.49
CA TYR A 71 5.10 11.13 24.75
C TYR A 71 5.90 10.20 23.83
N LEU A 72 6.56 10.78 22.85
CA LEU A 72 7.54 10.11 21.98
C LEU A 72 8.95 10.58 22.34
N THR A 73 9.93 9.68 22.21
CA THR A 73 11.33 10.04 22.07
C THR A 73 11.84 9.54 20.71
N PHE A 74 12.71 10.29 20.08
CA PHE A 74 13.35 9.94 18.81
C PHE A 74 14.63 10.72 18.61
N GLU A 75 15.47 10.26 17.69
CA GLU A 75 16.65 10.98 17.25
C GLU A 75 16.33 11.76 15.97
N HIS A 76 16.71 13.03 15.95
CA HIS A 76 16.54 13.90 14.80
C HIS A 76 17.73 14.88 14.72
N ASN A 77 18.41 14.91 13.57
CA ASN A 77 19.61 15.72 13.35
C ASN A 77 20.72 15.46 14.39
N GLY A 78 20.85 14.24 14.88
CA GLY A 78 21.87 13.84 15.87
C GLY A 78 21.54 14.23 17.32
N GLU A 79 20.35 14.72 17.59
CA GLU A 79 19.87 15.07 18.93
C GLU A 79 18.69 14.20 19.34
N THR A 80 18.64 13.83 20.61
CA THR A 80 17.46 13.15 21.17
C THR A 80 16.37 14.18 21.45
N VAL A 81 15.21 13.99 20.84
CA VAL A 81 14.04 14.85 20.98
C VAL A 81 12.96 14.14 21.78
N ARG A 82 12.31 14.86 22.68
CA ARG A 82 11.07 14.45 23.34
C ARG A 82 9.90 15.27 22.81
N LEU A 83 8.81 14.60 22.45
CA LEU A 83 7.58 15.19 21.98
C LEU A 83 6.42 14.74 22.89
N ASP A 84 5.93 15.65 23.72
CA ASP A 84 4.73 15.42 24.53
C ASP A 84 3.48 15.53 23.67
N CYS A 85 2.52 14.63 23.86
CA CYS A 85 1.33 14.48 23.02
C CYS A 85 0.09 14.27 23.89
N ASP A 86 -1.07 14.67 23.40
CA ASP A 86 -2.36 14.26 23.95
C ASP A 86 -2.76 12.87 23.44
N TYR A 87 -2.40 12.55 22.19
CA TYR A 87 -2.65 11.26 21.53
C TYR A 87 -1.48 10.87 20.62
N ILE A 88 -1.24 9.57 20.51
CA ILE A 88 -0.28 8.99 19.57
C ILE A 88 -1.04 8.07 18.61
N ALA A 89 -0.95 8.34 17.31
CA ALA A 89 -1.50 7.49 16.26
C ALA A 89 -0.36 6.70 15.59
N GLY A 90 -0.31 5.40 15.81
CA GLY A 90 0.65 4.50 15.18
C GLY A 90 0.26 4.19 13.75
N CYS A 91 0.91 4.83 12.78
CA CYS A 91 0.72 4.61 11.34
C CYS A 91 1.99 4.03 10.68
N ASP A 92 2.78 3.29 11.44
CA ASP A 92 4.14 2.82 11.16
C ASP A 92 4.20 1.38 10.62
N GLY A 93 3.04 0.82 10.21
CA GLY A 93 2.93 -0.46 9.55
C GLY A 93 3.11 -1.68 10.46
N TYR A 94 3.19 -2.87 9.86
CA TYR A 94 3.22 -4.14 10.58
C TYR A 94 4.44 -4.30 11.50
N HIS A 95 5.59 -3.81 11.09
CA HIS A 95 6.85 -3.90 11.82
C HIS A 95 7.13 -2.67 12.71
N GLY A 96 6.20 -1.73 12.77
CA GLY A 96 6.38 -0.50 13.51
C GLY A 96 6.46 -0.68 15.02
N VAL A 97 7.07 0.29 15.69
CA VAL A 97 7.26 0.30 17.15
C VAL A 97 5.93 0.45 17.90
N SER A 98 4.94 1.10 17.29
CA SER A 98 3.62 1.29 17.89
C SER A 98 2.92 -0.04 18.19
N ARG A 99 3.02 -1.01 17.28
CA ARG A 99 2.48 -2.35 17.50
C ARG A 99 3.22 -3.10 18.60
N GLN A 100 4.54 -2.95 18.65
CA GLN A 100 5.37 -3.59 19.68
C GLN A 100 5.13 -3.02 21.08
N ALA A 101 4.66 -1.79 21.17
CA ALA A 101 4.31 -1.13 22.42
C ALA A 101 2.99 -1.63 23.03
N ILE A 102 2.16 -2.37 22.29
CA ILE A 102 0.94 -2.96 22.82
C ILE A 102 1.31 -4.19 23.69
N PRO A 103 0.79 -4.28 24.94
CA PRO A 103 1.03 -5.45 25.77
C PRO A 103 0.64 -6.77 25.09
N GLN A 104 1.50 -7.79 25.19
CA GLN A 104 1.33 -9.05 24.47
C GLN A 104 0.06 -9.82 24.85
N ASP A 105 -0.42 -9.65 26.07
CA ASP A 105 -1.68 -10.23 26.55
C ASP A 105 -2.93 -9.57 25.95
N ARG A 106 -2.78 -8.41 25.33
CA ARG A 106 -3.85 -7.67 24.63
C ARG A 106 -3.84 -7.86 23.13
N ILE A 107 -2.77 -8.46 22.56
CA ILE A 107 -2.66 -8.75 21.12
C ILE A 107 -3.10 -10.18 20.85
N LYS A 108 -3.96 -10.33 19.83
CA LYS A 108 -4.22 -11.62 19.22
C LYS A 108 -3.79 -11.56 17.76
N GLU A 109 -2.74 -12.29 17.44
CA GLU A 109 -2.22 -12.38 16.07
C GLU A 109 -2.83 -13.56 15.34
N PHE A 110 -3.15 -13.34 14.06
CA PHE A 110 -3.47 -14.39 13.11
C PHE A 110 -2.56 -14.21 11.90
N GLU A 111 -1.74 -15.23 11.64
CA GLU A 111 -0.84 -15.24 10.49
C GLU A 111 -1.16 -16.43 9.58
N LYS A 112 -1.18 -16.18 8.29
CA LYS A 112 -1.29 -17.21 7.26
C LYS A 112 -0.23 -16.97 6.19
N VAL A 113 0.68 -17.90 6.08
CA VAL A 113 1.70 -17.91 5.03
C VAL A 113 1.13 -18.59 3.78
N TYR A 114 1.19 -17.89 2.64
CA TYR A 114 0.79 -18.45 1.35
C TYR A 114 1.98 -19.05 0.63
N PRO A 115 1.80 -20.18 -0.10
CA PRO A 115 2.89 -20.87 -0.79
C PRO A 115 3.22 -20.24 -2.16
N PHE A 116 3.10 -18.94 -2.29
CA PHE A 116 3.41 -18.21 -3.52
C PHE A 116 3.89 -16.79 -3.23
N GLY A 117 4.62 -16.24 -4.17
CA GLY A 117 5.06 -14.86 -4.20
C GLY A 117 4.41 -14.06 -5.33
N TRP A 118 4.77 -12.78 -5.39
CA TRP A 118 4.34 -11.88 -6.45
C TRP A 118 5.54 -11.31 -7.18
N LEU A 119 5.67 -11.65 -8.47
CA LEU A 119 6.60 -10.99 -9.36
C LEU A 119 5.94 -9.70 -9.87
N GLY A 120 6.50 -8.55 -9.49
CA GLY A 120 6.05 -7.25 -9.94
C GLY A 120 6.92 -6.73 -11.09
N MET A 121 6.30 -6.34 -12.20
CA MET A 121 7.00 -5.78 -13.35
C MET A 121 6.44 -4.40 -13.70
N LEU A 122 7.33 -3.47 -14.03
CA LEU A 122 7.00 -2.19 -14.66
C LEU A 122 7.54 -2.19 -16.08
N SER A 123 6.74 -1.69 -17.01
CA SER A 123 7.12 -1.57 -18.42
C SER A 123 6.77 -0.19 -18.94
N ASP A 124 7.68 0.44 -19.68
CA ASP A 124 7.45 1.69 -20.38
C ASP A 124 6.72 1.44 -21.71
N THR A 125 5.57 0.78 -21.61
CA THR A 125 4.65 0.47 -22.70
C THR A 125 3.23 0.91 -22.31
N PRO A 126 2.39 1.27 -23.29
CA PRO A 126 0.98 1.52 -23.03
C PRO A 126 0.31 0.31 -22.35
N PRO A 127 -0.66 0.54 -21.46
CA PRO A 127 -1.47 -0.52 -20.86
C PRO A 127 -2.18 -1.39 -21.91
N VAL A 128 -2.38 -2.65 -21.59
CA VAL A 128 -3.11 -3.61 -22.45
C VAL A 128 -4.62 -3.38 -22.43
N SER A 129 -5.11 -2.57 -21.50
CA SER A 129 -6.52 -2.20 -21.34
C SER A 129 -6.59 -0.87 -20.61
N ASP A 130 -7.69 -0.14 -20.79
CA ASP A 130 -7.99 1.09 -20.05
C ASP A 130 -8.45 0.81 -18.62
N GLU A 131 -8.80 -0.44 -18.31
CA GLU A 131 -9.21 -0.90 -16.98
C GLU A 131 -8.32 -2.04 -16.49
N LEU A 132 -8.38 -2.33 -15.19
CA LEU A 132 -7.67 -3.46 -14.59
C LEU A 132 -8.16 -4.80 -15.15
N ILE A 133 -7.24 -5.72 -15.38
CA ILE A 133 -7.55 -7.10 -15.75
C ILE A 133 -7.03 -8.03 -14.67
N TYR A 134 -7.93 -8.81 -14.07
CA TYR A 134 -7.62 -9.91 -13.15
C TYR A 134 -7.75 -11.22 -13.91
N ALA A 135 -6.65 -11.90 -14.15
CA ALA A 135 -6.63 -13.13 -14.93
C ALA A 135 -6.22 -14.33 -14.07
N SER A 136 -7.08 -15.36 -14.06
CA SER A 136 -6.80 -16.65 -13.43
C SER A 136 -6.48 -17.67 -14.51
N HIS A 137 -5.43 -18.45 -14.29
CA HIS A 137 -4.95 -19.50 -15.16
C HIS A 137 -4.46 -20.69 -14.33
N GLU A 138 -4.35 -21.87 -14.91
CA GLU A 138 -3.82 -23.06 -14.20
C GLU A 138 -2.40 -22.87 -13.66
N ARG A 139 -1.61 -21.98 -14.28
CA ARG A 139 -0.26 -21.61 -13.83
C ARG A 139 -0.23 -20.56 -12.73
N GLY A 140 -1.37 -20.02 -12.31
CA GLY A 140 -1.46 -19.01 -11.28
C GLY A 140 -2.36 -17.84 -11.67
N PHE A 141 -2.10 -16.68 -11.11
CA PHE A 141 -2.89 -15.47 -11.26
C PHE A 141 -2.04 -14.33 -11.80
N SER A 142 -2.63 -13.47 -12.63
CA SER A 142 -2.00 -12.22 -13.04
C SER A 142 -2.93 -11.02 -12.89
N LEU A 143 -2.34 -9.87 -12.59
CA LEU A 143 -3.00 -8.58 -12.61
C LEU A 143 -2.31 -7.70 -13.64
N CYS A 144 -3.07 -7.24 -14.65
CA CYS A 144 -2.62 -6.20 -15.56
C CYS A 144 -3.18 -4.86 -15.08
N SER A 145 -2.30 -3.92 -14.83
CA SER A 145 -2.63 -2.57 -14.37
C SER A 145 -1.77 -1.53 -15.08
N MET A 146 -1.95 -0.26 -14.72
CA MET A 146 -1.21 0.85 -15.30
C MET A 146 -0.72 1.81 -14.22
N ARG A 147 0.28 2.61 -14.59
CA ARG A 147 0.76 3.76 -13.83
C ARG A 147 0.48 5.07 -14.53
N SER A 148 0.43 5.02 -15.87
CA SER A 148 0.09 6.14 -16.75
C SER A 148 -0.40 5.60 -18.09
N ALA A 149 -0.73 6.48 -19.01
CA ALA A 149 -1.05 6.11 -20.41
C ALA A 149 0.13 5.44 -21.16
N THR A 150 1.35 5.55 -20.64
CA THR A 150 2.58 5.05 -21.28
C THR A 150 3.36 4.08 -20.42
N ARG A 151 2.87 3.76 -19.21
CA ARG A 151 3.55 2.83 -18.28
C ARG A 151 2.58 1.82 -17.71
N SER A 152 2.85 0.56 -17.97
CA SER A 152 2.12 -0.60 -17.49
C SER A 152 2.74 -1.17 -16.21
N ARG A 153 1.92 -1.81 -15.41
CA ARG A 153 2.35 -2.60 -14.25
C ARG A 153 1.67 -3.95 -14.27
N TYR A 154 2.46 -5.00 -14.09
CA TYR A 154 1.98 -6.37 -14.02
C TYR A 154 2.36 -7.00 -12.69
N TYR A 155 1.48 -7.83 -12.15
CA TYR A 155 1.78 -8.76 -11.08
C TYR A 155 1.51 -10.16 -11.54
N LEU A 156 2.48 -11.05 -11.34
CA LEU A 156 2.34 -12.48 -11.60
C LEU A 156 2.47 -13.23 -10.28
N GLN A 157 1.55 -14.14 -10.03
CA GLN A 157 1.68 -15.09 -8.94
C GLN A 157 2.68 -16.17 -9.35
N VAL A 158 3.71 -16.36 -8.54
CA VAL A 158 4.83 -17.25 -8.84
C VAL A 158 5.11 -18.16 -7.64
N PRO A 159 5.61 -19.38 -7.85
CA PRO A 159 6.16 -20.23 -6.78
C PRO A 159 7.27 -19.51 -6.01
N LEU A 160 7.42 -19.82 -4.71
CA LEU A 160 8.43 -19.17 -3.85
C LEU A 160 9.87 -19.55 -4.18
N ASP A 161 10.07 -20.68 -4.83
CA ASP A 161 11.38 -21.23 -5.22
C ASP A 161 11.87 -20.78 -6.60
N GLU A 162 11.02 -20.10 -7.37
CA GLU A 162 11.39 -19.49 -8.65
C GLU A 162 12.17 -18.20 -8.45
N LYS A 163 13.11 -17.95 -9.34
CA LYS A 163 13.93 -16.74 -9.37
C LYS A 163 13.50 -15.83 -10.51
N VAL A 164 13.88 -14.54 -10.42
CA VAL A 164 13.56 -13.56 -11.46
C VAL A 164 14.13 -13.98 -12.83
N GLU A 165 15.27 -14.68 -12.82
CA GLU A 165 15.94 -15.15 -14.04
C GLU A 165 15.19 -16.29 -14.74
N ASP A 166 14.19 -16.89 -14.10
CA ASP A 166 13.36 -17.97 -14.67
C ASP A 166 12.20 -17.42 -15.52
N TRP A 167 12.05 -16.06 -15.60
CA TRP A 167 10.94 -15.35 -16.24
C TRP A 167 11.35 -14.49 -17.42
#